data_fc5ce65d1242ae96b20eb0dbf2598f3b
#
_entry.id   fc5ce65d1242ae96b20eb0dbf2598f3b
#
_cell.length_a   1.000
_cell.length_b   1.000
_cell.length_c   1.000
_cell.angle_alpha   90.00
_cell.angle_beta   90.00
_cell.angle_gamma   90.00
#
_symmetry.space_group_name_H-M   'P 1'
#
loop_
_entity.id
_entity.type
_entity.pdbx_description
1 polymer ?
#
loop_
_entity_poly.entity_id
_entity_poly.type
_entity_poly.pdbx_seq_one_letter_code
_entity_poly.pdbx_strand_id
1 'polypeptide(L)'
;PLAVGITREGQWLCYTGDLSRLEDGTWQQAADCIPCTPLVEREAHALLLLDGSGRRLLFDAVFPVLHGKNGEDGTVQGLLELAGIPYVGCGVLASAVCMDKAVANAMFDASGIPHTKWLSATRWEIECDPEGVCDGVIAKLGWPIFVKPANAGSSVGITKAHNREELNTAIDTALREDDKVVFEEFIDGQEVE
;
A
#
# COMPACT_ATOMS: atom_id res chain seq x y z
N PRO A 1 20.81 -12.71 -10.28
CA PRO A 1 19.49 -12.37 -9.79
C PRO A 1 18.42 -12.73 -10.82
N LEU A 2 17.20 -13.06 -10.36
CA LEU A 2 16.02 -13.19 -11.19
C LEU A 2 15.19 -11.91 -11.03
N ALA A 3 14.82 -11.26 -12.12
CA ALA A 3 13.90 -10.15 -12.09
C ALA A 3 12.47 -10.65 -12.29
N VAL A 4 11.57 -10.25 -11.41
CA VAL A 4 10.15 -10.59 -11.50
C VAL A 4 9.36 -9.30 -11.41
N GLY A 5 8.56 -9.03 -12.43
CA GLY A 5 7.63 -7.92 -12.43
C GLY A 5 6.22 -8.39 -12.15
N ILE A 6 5.46 -7.54 -11.45
CA ILE A 6 4.03 -7.77 -11.21
C ILE A 6 3.28 -6.64 -11.90
N THR A 7 2.36 -6.99 -12.82
CA THR A 7 1.55 -5.99 -13.51
C THR A 7 0.46 -5.42 -12.60
N ARG A 8 -0.18 -4.33 -13.01
CA ARG A 8 -1.30 -3.74 -12.25
C ARG A 8 -2.49 -4.69 -12.09
N GLU A 9 -2.66 -5.62 -13.04
CA GLU A 9 -3.67 -6.67 -13.02
C GLU A 9 -3.28 -7.88 -12.15
N GLY A 10 -2.06 -7.83 -11.53
CA GLY A 10 -1.56 -8.88 -10.65
C GLY A 10 -0.90 -10.05 -11.37
N GLN A 11 -0.56 -9.92 -12.66
CA GLN A 11 0.15 -10.95 -13.39
C GLN A 11 1.64 -10.93 -13.03
N TRP A 12 2.19 -12.07 -12.67
CA TRP A 12 3.61 -12.23 -12.38
C TRP A 12 4.37 -12.64 -13.63
N LEU A 13 5.43 -11.92 -13.94
CA LEU A 13 6.25 -12.12 -15.14
C LEU A 13 7.71 -12.23 -14.74
N CYS A 14 8.32 -13.38 -15.04
CA CYS A 14 9.77 -13.54 -14.95
C CYS A 14 10.40 -12.83 -16.16
N TYR A 15 11.23 -11.84 -15.89
CA TYR A 15 11.88 -11.02 -16.90
C TYR A 15 13.35 -11.41 -17.05
N THR A 16 13.77 -11.71 -18.28
CA THR A 16 15.14 -12.17 -18.59
C THR A 16 15.88 -11.21 -19.54
N GLY A 17 15.26 -10.08 -19.88
CA GLY A 17 15.80 -9.08 -20.79
C GLY A 17 16.73 -8.06 -20.12
N ASP A 18 17.00 -6.96 -20.84
CA ASP A 18 17.84 -5.87 -20.36
C ASP A 18 17.19 -5.10 -19.21
N LEU A 19 17.92 -4.98 -18.10
CA LEU A 19 17.45 -4.30 -16.87
C LEU A 19 17.14 -2.81 -17.09
N SER A 20 17.71 -2.16 -18.10
CA SER A 20 17.39 -0.76 -18.44
C SER A 20 15.91 -0.56 -18.77
N ARG A 21 15.24 -1.59 -19.26
CA ARG A 21 13.80 -1.56 -19.55
C ARG A 21 12.92 -1.57 -18.30
N LEU A 22 13.48 -1.93 -17.13
CA LEU A 22 12.78 -1.79 -15.86
C LEU A 22 12.69 -0.32 -15.45
N GLU A 23 13.73 0.47 -15.74
CA GLU A 23 13.78 1.91 -15.41
C GLU A 23 12.79 2.71 -16.26
N ASP A 24 12.67 2.41 -17.56
CA ASP A 24 11.78 3.13 -18.49
C ASP A 24 10.35 2.56 -18.54
N GLY A 25 10.07 1.47 -17.81
CA GLY A 25 8.75 0.83 -17.70
C GLY A 25 8.33 0.04 -18.96
N THR A 26 9.20 -0.16 -19.94
CA THR A 26 8.87 -0.87 -21.21
C THR A 26 9.03 -2.39 -21.11
N TRP A 27 9.48 -2.92 -19.98
CA TRP A 27 9.74 -4.34 -19.76
C TRP A 27 8.52 -5.25 -19.98
N GLN A 28 7.30 -4.77 -19.64
CA GLN A 28 6.07 -5.58 -19.72
C GLN A 28 5.72 -6.02 -21.14
N GLN A 29 6.17 -5.27 -22.14
CA GLN A 29 5.90 -5.53 -23.56
C GLN A 29 7.03 -6.32 -24.23
N ALA A 30 8.06 -6.66 -23.48
CA ALA A 30 9.21 -7.37 -24.01
C ALA A 30 8.90 -8.85 -24.27
N ALA A 31 9.41 -9.40 -25.36
CA ALA A 31 9.32 -10.83 -25.65
C ALA A 31 10.03 -11.72 -24.61
N ASP A 32 10.85 -11.11 -23.76
CA ASP A 32 11.63 -11.75 -22.70
C ASP A 32 10.85 -11.92 -21.37
N CYS A 33 9.55 -11.64 -21.37
CA CYS A 33 8.67 -11.86 -20.23
C CYS A 33 7.99 -13.23 -20.33
N ILE A 34 8.18 -14.05 -19.31
CA ILE A 34 7.53 -15.36 -19.19
C ILE A 34 6.59 -15.32 -18.01
N PRO A 35 5.28 -15.58 -18.19
CA PRO A 35 4.35 -15.71 -17.07
C PRO A 35 4.85 -16.74 -16.07
N CYS A 36 4.76 -16.41 -14.78
CA CYS A 36 5.23 -17.27 -13.71
C CYS A 36 4.36 -17.13 -12.46
N THR A 37 4.54 -18.03 -11.53
CA THR A 37 3.91 -17.98 -10.21
C THR A 37 4.87 -18.51 -9.15
N PRO A 38 4.93 -17.91 -7.94
CA PRO A 38 5.65 -18.52 -6.84
C PRO A 38 4.95 -19.84 -6.44
N LEU A 39 5.74 -20.85 -6.15
CA LEU A 39 5.21 -22.08 -5.58
C LEU A 39 4.99 -21.89 -4.08
N VAL A 40 3.78 -22.23 -3.62
CA VAL A 40 3.41 -22.12 -2.19
C VAL A 40 3.84 -23.38 -1.41
N GLU A 41 4.44 -24.33 -2.09
CA GLU A 41 5.02 -25.53 -1.48
C GLU A 41 6.24 -25.14 -0.64
N ARG A 42 6.16 -25.34 0.66
CA ARG A 42 7.29 -25.06 1.58
C ARG A 42 8.54 -25.83 1.13
N GLU A 43 9.69 -25.20 1.24
CA GLU A 43 11.00 -25.71 0.81
C GLU A 43 11.21 -25.79 -0.71
N ALA A 44 10.19 -25.49 -1.53
CA ALA A 44 10.38 -25.45 -2.97
C ALA A 44 11.26 -24.27 -3.41
N HIS A 45 11.10 -23.09 -2.76
CA HIS A 45 11.78 -21.83 -3.07
C HIS A 45 11.94 -21.62 -4.57
N ALA A 46 10.84 -21.66 -5.29
CA ALA A 46 10.86 -21.67 -6.75
C ALA A 46 9.73 -20.83 -7.36
N LEU A 47 10.01 -20.30 -8.54
CA LEU A 47 9.00 -19.83 -9.49
C LEU A 47 8.71 -20.92 -10.50
N LEU A 48 7.44 -21.21 -10.73
CA LEU A 48 6.99 -22.06 -11.83
C LEU A 48 6.75 -21.19 -13.05
N LEU A 49 7.39 -21.50 -14.17
CA LEU A 49 7.12 -20.85 -15.45
C LEU A 49 5.84 -21.40 -16.07
N LEU A 50 4.97 -20.50 -16.54
CA LEU A 50 3.67 -20.84 -17.12
C LEU A 50 3.73 -20.85 -18.66
N ASP A 51 4.87 -21.22 -19.24
CA ASP A 51 5.12 -21.37 -20.67
C ASP A 51 4.84 -22.78 -21.21
N GLY A 52 4.28 -23.66 -20.39
CA GLY A 52 4.02 -25.06 -20.71
C GLY A 52 5.23 -25.99 -20.52
N SER A 53 6.39 -25.46 -20.20
CA SER A 53 7.61 -26.29 -19.99
C SER A 53 7.63 -27.02 -18.64
N GLY A 54 6.88 -26.54 -17.66
CA GLY A 54 6.91 -27.02 -16.28
C GLY A 54 8.23 -26.69 -15.53
N ARG A 55 9.05 -25.80 -16.08
CA ARG A 55 10.34 -25.40 -15.49
C ARG A 55 10.13 -24.68 -14.17
N ARG A 56 10.97 -25.01 -13.20
CA ARG A 56 11.07 -24.32 -11.91
C ARG A 56 12.38 -23.53 -11.86
N LEU A 57 12.31 -22.26 -11.50
CA LEU A 57 13.48 -21.42 -11.24
C LEU A 57 13.68 -21.33 -9.75
N LEU A 58 14.77 -21.91 -9.25
CA LEU A 58 15.10 -21.92 -7.83
C LEU A 58 15.76 -20.60 -7.43
N PHE A 59 15.51 -20.15 -6.20
CA PHE A 59 16.14 -18.98 -5.60
C PHE A 59 16.20 -19.13 -4.07
N ASP A 60 17.09 -18.38 -3.43
CA ASP A 60 17.33 -18.49 -1.98
C ASP A 60 16.49 -17.49 -1.18
N ALA A 61 16.26 -16.31 -1.72
CA ALA A 61 15.53 -15.23 -1.06
C ALA A 61 14.91 -14.26 -2.06
N VAL A 62 13.93 -13.50 -1.60
CA VAL A 62 13.26 -12.44 -2.36
C VAL A 62 13.61 -11.07 -1.79
N PHE A 63 13.88 -10.11 -2.66
CA PHE A 63 14.02 -8.70 -2.33
C PHE A 63 12.84 -7.93 -2.97
N PRO A 64 11.73 -7.70 -2.23
CA PRO A 64 10.60 -6.95 -2.76
C PRO A 64 10.97 -5.48 -2.96
N VAL A 65 10.73 -4.96 -4.17
CA VAL A 65 10.83 -3.53 -4.51
C VAL A 65 9.48 -3.12 -5.07
N LEU A 66 8.48 -3.15 -4.21
CA LEU A 66 7.08 -2.91 -4.54
C LEU A 66 6.58 -1.71 -3.74
N HIS A 67 5.60 -0.99 -4.27
CA HIS A 67 5.03 0.19 -3.64
C HIS A 67 3.51 0.08 -3.50
N GLY A 68 2.98 0.62 -2.40
CA GLY A 68 1.56 0.73 -2.13
C GLY A 68 0.87 -0.60 -1.84
N LYS A 69 -0.42 -0.64 -2.19
CA LYS A 69 -1.31 -1.78 -1.94
C LYS A 69 -0.79 -3.06 -2.59
N ASN A 70 -0.91 -4.18 -1.88
CA ASN A 70 -0.40 -5.51 -2.19
C ASN A 70 1.13 -5.64 -2.15
N GLY A 71 1.90 -4.54 -2.13
CA GLY A 71 3.37 -4.57 -2.07
C GLY A 71 3.92 -4.28 -0.68
N GLU A 72 3.32 -3.31 0.03
CA GLU A 72 3.82 -2.81 1.32
C GLU A 72 2.86 -3.10 2.49
N ASP A 73 1.68 -3.65 2.23
CA ASP A 73 0.58 -3.86 3.20
C ASP A 73 0.59 -5.24 3.88
N GLY A 74 1.63 -6.05 3.67
CA GLY A 74 1.74 -7.39 4.21
C GLY A 74 1.20 -8.49 3.30
N THR A 75 0.55 -8.17 2.19
CA THR A 75 -0.08 -9.15 1.28
C THR A 75 0.97 -10.03 0.59
N VAL A 76 1.96 -9.42 -0.07
CA VAL A 76 3.06 -10.19 -0.70
C VAL A 76 3.92 -10.88 0.35
N GLN A 77 4.14 -10.24 1.51
CA GLN A 77 4.86 -10.84 2.63
C GLN A 77 4.13 -12.10 3.12
N GLY A 78 2.80 -12.06 3.24
CA GLY A 78 1.98 -13.23 3.60
C GLY A 78 2.09 -14.38 2.61
N LEU A 79 2.15 -14.08 1.31
CA LEU A 79 2.39 -15.10 0.28
C LEU A 79 3.77 -15.77 0.47
N LEU A 80 4.80 -14.96 0.72
CA LEU A 80 6.17 -15.46 0.93
C LEU A 80 6.29 -16.27 2.22
N GLU A 81 5.62 -15.85 3.31
CA GLU A 81 5.54 -16.60 4.57
C GLU A 81 4.85 -17.95 4.39
N LEU A 82 3.74 -18.01 3.66
CA LEU A 82 3.05 -19.27 3.35
C LEU A 82 3.95 -20.22 2.58
N ALA A 83 4.70 -19.69 1.62
CA ALA A 83 5.64 -20.45 0.79
C ALA A 83 6.95 -20.83 1.53
N GLY A 84 7.17 -20.29 2.73
CA GLY A 84 8.42 -20.46 3.47
C GLY A 84 9.63 -19.78 2.81
N ILE A 85 9.41 -18.78 1.97
CA ILE A 85 10.43 -18.09 1.20
C ILE A 85 11.02 -16.95 2.04
N PRO A 86 12.33 -16.93 2.30
CA PRO A 86 13.00 -15.81 2.93
C PRO A 86 12.89 -14.55 2.08
N TYR A 87 12.66 -13.39 2.74
CA TYR A 87 12.61 -12.11 2.04
C TYR A 87 13.20 -10.97 2.86
N VAL A 88 13.60 -9.91 2.18
CA VAL A 88 14.13 -8.69 2.80
C VAL A 88 12.98 -7.73 3.06
N GLY A 89 12.95 -7.14 4.25
CA GLY A 89 11.96 -6.12 4.63
C GLY A 89 11.16 -6.49 5.88
N CYS A 90 10.11 -5.72 6.11
CA CYS A 90 9.23 -5.93 7.26
C CYS A 90 8.35 -7.17 7.08
N GLY A 91 8.05 -7.86 8.18
CA GLY A 91 7.09 -8.95 8.20
C GLY A 91 5.64 -8.50 8.03
N VAL A 92 4.73 -9.46 7.90
CA VAL A 92 3.30 -9.25 7.61
C VAL A 92 2.66 -8.23 8.56
N LEU A 93 2.81 -8.40 9.87
CA LEU A 93 2.18 -7.53 10.87
C LEU A 93 2.69 -6.08 10.76
N ALA A 94 4.01 -5.90 10.70
CA ALA A 94 4.59 -4.56 10.63
C ALA A 94 4.20 -3.85 9.33
N SER A 95 4.21 -4.56 8.20
CA SER A 95 3.77 -4.02 6.90
C SER A 95 2.30 -3.58 6.94
N ALA A 96 1.41 -4.42 7.46
CA ALA A 96 -0.02 -4.10 7.56
C ALA A 96 -0.29 -2.92 8.50
N VAL A 97 0.34 -2.89 9.68
CA VAL A 97 0.19 -1.81 10.66
C VAL A 97 0.70 -0.48 10.10
N CYS A 98 1.88 -0.46 9.47
CA CYS A 98 2.48 0.77 8.96
C CYS A 98 1.77 1.29 7.70
N MET A 99 1.14 0.42 6.93
CA MET A 99 0.40 0.83 5.73
C MET A 99 -0.92 1.52 6.08
N ASP A 100 -1.63 1.05 7.09
CA ASP A 100 -2.90 1.62 7.54
C ASP A 100 -2.65 2.82 8.46
N LYS A 101 -2.84 4.05 7.94
CA LYS A 101 -2.58 5.30 8.67
C LYS A 101 -3.37 5.42 9.97
N ALA A 102 -4.59 4.88 10.03
CA ALA A 102 -5.39 4.92 11.26
C ALA A 102 -4.80 3.99 12.32
N VAL A 103 -4.36 2.79 11.93
CA VAL A 103 -3.73 1.84 12.85
C VAL A 103 -2.36 2.34 13.28
N ALA A 104 -1.55 2.87 12.34
CA ALA A 104 -0.24 3.47 12.66
C ALA A 104 -0.37 4.62 13.66
N ASN A 105 -1.33 5.54 13.45
CA ASN A 105 -1.59 6.66 14.36
C ASN A 105 -2.04 6.15 15.74
N ALA A 106 -2.89 5.13 15.81
CA ALA A 106 -3.29 4.52 17.09
C ALA A 106 -2.10 3.88 17.83
N MET A 107 -1.14 3.29 17.09
CA MET A 107 0.09 2.75 17.68
C MET A 107 1.01 3.87 18.19
N PHE A 108 1.08 5.01 17.48
CA PHE A 108 1.83 6.19 17.95
C PHE A 108 1.23 6.74 19.24
N ASP A 109 -0.10 6.88 19.32
CA ASP A 109 -0.81 7.27 20.53
C ASP A 109 -0.48 6.32 21.71
N ALA A 110 -0.62 5.01 21.48
CA ALA A 110 -0.36 4.00 22.50
C ALA A 110 1.10 3.97 22.98
N SER A 111 2.04 4.38 22.12
CA SER A 111 3.48 4.43 22.40
C SER A 111 3.95 5.78 22.95
N GLY A 112 3.07 6.77 23.01
CA GLY A 112 3.40 8.14 23.44
C GLY A 112 4.32 8.87 22.46
N ILE A 113 4.31 8.49 21.18
CA ILE A 113 5.06 9.15 20.12
C ILE A 113 4.30 10.40 19.69
N PRO A 114 4.90 11.60 19.76
CA PRO A 114 4.26 12.81 19.29
C PRO A 114 3.97 12.75 17.79
N HIS A 115 2.73 13.03 17.41
CA HIS A 115 2.29 13.12 16.02
C HIS A 115 1.10 14.08 15.90
N THR A 116 0.56 14.26 14.71
CA THR A 116 -0.58 15.13 14.42
C THR A 116 -1.85 14.65 15.14
N LYS A 117 -2.75 15.56 15.50
CA LYS A 117 -4.11 15.16 15.91
C LYS A 117 -4.82 14.55 14.71
N TRP A 118 -5.56 13.51 14.98
CA TRP A 118 -6.21 12.75 13.93
C TRP A 118 -7.55 12.16 14.36
N LEU A 119 -8.34 11.79 13.37
CA LEU A 119 -9.55 10.99 13.45
C LEU A 119 -9.59 10.03 12.26
N SER A 120 -10.38 8.99 12.36
CA SER A 120 -10.71 8.15 11.21
C SER A 120 -12.20 7.85 11.19
N ALA A 121 -12.72 7.57 10.01
CA ALA A 121 -14.06 7.04 9.83
C ALA A 121 -14.06 6.04 8.67
N THR A 122 -14.84 4.98 8.83
CA THR A 122 -15.10 4.02 7.77
C THR A 122 -16.16 4.55 6.81
N ARG A 123 -16.21 4.03 5.59
CA ARG A 123 -17.28 4.33 4.62
C ARG A 123 -18.66 4.18 5.25
N TRP A 124 -18.87 3.10 6.01
CA TRP A 124 -20.15 2.84 6.66
C TRP A 124 -20.53 3.94 7.66
N GLU A 125 -19.60 4.38 8.50
CA GLU A 125 -19.85 5.48 9.47
C GLU A 125 -20.18 6.80 8.75
N ILE A 126 -19.45 7.12 7.67
CA ILE A 126 -19.67 8.32 6.87
C ILE A 126 -21.04 8.27 6.17
N GLU A 127 -21.43 7.13 5.60
CA GLU A 127 -22.72 6.96 4.93
C GLU A 127 -23.91 6.98 5.91
N CYS A 128 -23.71 6.49 7.15
CA CYS A 128 -24.76 6.51 8.17
C CYS A 128 -24.98 7.90 8.77
N ASP A 129 -23.92 8.67 9.02
CA ASP A 129 -23.99 10.00 9.62
C ASP A 129 -22.93 10.96 9.06
N PRO A 130 -23.07 11.40 7.81
CA PRO A 130 -22.08 12.26 7.15
C PRO A 130 -21.89 13.60 7.86
N GLU A 131 -22.97 14.18 8.38
CA GLU A 131 -22.91 15.47 9.08
C GLU A 131 -22.23 15.34 10.44
N GLY A 132 -22.57 14.32 11.23
CA GLY A 132 -21.94 14.07 12.51
C GLY A 132 -20.45 13.74 12.41
N VAL A 133 -20.03 13.00 11.39
CA VAL A 133 -18.60 12.75 11.10
C VAL A 133 -17.89 14.08 10.78
N CYS A 134 -18.44 14.90 9.87
CA CYS A 134 -17.85 16.19 9.52
C CYS A 134 -17.77 17.13 10.74
N ASP A 135 -18.84 17.24 11.51
CA ASP A 135 -18.87 18.10 12.71
C ASP A 135 -17.83 17.66 13.75
N GLY A 136 -17.70 16.36 14.00
CA GLY A 136 -16.71 15.80 14.90
C GLY A 136 -15.28 16.08 14.45
N VAL A 137 -15.01 15.92 13.15
CA VAL A 137 -13.70 16.21 12.53
C VAL A 137 -13.34 17.69 12.66
N ILE A 138 -14.27 18.58 12.29
CA ILE A 138 -14.06 20.04 12.37
C ILE A 138 -13.85 20.50 13.82
N ALA A 139 -14.65 19.99 14.75
CA ALA A 139 -14.54 20.35 16.15
C ALA A 139 -13.20 19.92 16.79
N LYS A 140 -12.66 18.76 16.38
CA LYS A 140 -11.41 18.24 16.93
C LYS A 140 -10.16 18.83 16.28
N LEU A 141 -10.16 19.02 14.97
CA LEU A 141 -8.95 19.36 14.21
C LEU A 141 -8.85 20.84 13.84
N GLY A 142 -10.00 21.53 13.66
CA GLY A 142 -10.02 22.88 13.08
C GLY A 142 -9.66 22.87 11.60
N TRP A 143 -9.52 24.06 11.00
CA TRP A 143 -9.12 24.23 9.61
C TRP A 143 -7.67 24.67 9.48
N PRO A 144 -6.96 24.28 8.42
CA PRO A 144 -7.35 23.32 7.39
C PRO A 144 -7.15 21.86 7.83
N ILE A 145 -7.85 20.92 7.18
CA ILE A 145 -7.83 19.48 7.48
C ILE A 145 -7.24 18.72 6.30
N PHE A 146 -6.29 17.83 6.56
CA PHE A 146 -5.87 16.83 5.59
C PHE A 146 -6.80 15.62 5.65
N VAL A 147 -7.25 15.19 4.47
CA VAL A 147 -8.10 14.01 4.29
C VAL A 147 -7.33 13.01 3.45
N LYS A 148 -7.20 11.79 3.95
CA LYS A 148 -6.33 10.74 3.36
C LYS A 148 -7.06 9.40 3.36
N PRO A 149 -6.95 8.57 2.32
CA PRO A 149 -7.31 7.16 2.43
C PRO A 149 -6.36 6.46 3.41
N ALA A 150 -6.87 5.52 4.21
CA ALA A 150 -6.05 4.86 5.24
C ALA A 150 -4.95 3.99 4.61
N ASN A 151 -5.26 3.23 3.56
CA ASN A 151 -4.36 2.26 2.93
C ASN A 151 -3.99 2.67 1.49
N ALA A 152 -3.38 3.84 1.32
CA ALA A 152 -2.84 4.29 0.04
C ALA A 152 -1.42 4.80 0.19
N GLY A 153 -0.58 4.53 -0.81
CA GLY A 153 0.79 5.02 -0.90
C GLY A 153 0.90 6.25 -1.80
N SER A 154 2.10 6.84 -1.86
CA SER A 154 2.49 7.88 -2.84
C SER A 154 1.52 9.06 -2.97
N SER A 155 0.94 9.51 -1.86
CA SER A 155 0.02 10.65 -1.79
C SER A 155 -1.26 10.53 -2.63
N VAL A 156 -1.61 9.33 -3.11
CA VAL A 156 -2.85 9.10 -3.87
C VAL A 156 -4.06 9.35 -2.96
N GLY A 157 -5.03 10.13 -3.46
CA GLY A 157 -6.27 10.43 -2.75
C GLY A 157 -6.14 11.39 -1.55
N ILE A 158 -4.96 11.99 -1.33
CA ILE A 158 -4.75 12.97 -0.26
C ILE A 158 -5.23 14.35 -0.71
N THR A 159 -6.06 15.00 0.11
CA THR A 159 -6.58 16.33 -0.15
C THR A 159 -6.54 17.19 1.11
N LYS A 160 -6.28 18.50 0.95
CA LYS A 160 -6.34 19.51 2.02
C LYS A 160 -7.63 20.30 1.87
N ALA A 161 -8.48 20.28 2.90
CA ALA A 161 -9.76 20.99 2.93
C ALA A 161 -9.69 22.21 3.84
N HIS A 162 -10.26 23.34 3.39
CA HIS A 162 -10.28 24.61 4.13
C HIS A 162 -11.69 25.00 4.60
N ASN A 163 -12.71 24.28 4.16
CA ASN A 163 -14.11 24.48 4.53
C ASN A 163 -14.90 23.17 4.36
N ARG A 164 -16.17 23.19 4.77
CA ARG A 164 -17.03 22.00 4.75
C ARG A 164 -17.26 21.42 3.34
N GLU A 165 -17.42 22.28 2.33
CA GLU A 165 -17.65 21.83 0.95
C GLU A 165 -16.42 21.09 0.41
N GLU A 166 -15.23 21.65 0.66
CA GLU A 166 -13.97 20.99 0.32
C GLU A 166 -13.76 19.70 1.12
N LEU A 167 -14.19 19.66 2.40
CA LEU A 167 -14.11 18.45 3.23
C LEU A 167 -14.95 17.31 2.66
N ASN A 168 -16.19 17.59 2.25
CA ASN A 168 -17.06 16.59 1.61
C ASN A 168 -16.43 16.04 0.32
N THR A 169 -15.93 16.94 -0.53
CA THR A 169 -15.24 16.55 -1.78
C THR A 169 -13.99 15.72 -1.51
N ALA A 170 -13.24 16.06 -0.47
CA ALA A 170 -12.03 15.35 -0.06
C ALA A 170 -12.35 13.93 0.47
N ILE A 171 -13.43 13.78 1.24
CA ILE A 171 -13.94 12.50 1.71
C ILE A 171 -14.31 11.61 0.52
N ASP A 172 -15.07 12.12 -0.43
CA ASP A 172 -15.44 11.38 -1.65
C ASP A 172 -14.21 10.94 -2.45
N THR A 173 -13.19 11.79 -2.51
CA THR A 173 -11.92 11.48 -3.18
C THR A 173 -11.17 10.35 -2.47
N ALA A 174 -11.05 10.43 -1.15
CA ALA A 174 -10.38 9.40 -0.35
C ALA A 174 -11.14 8.05 -0.40
N LEU A 175 -12.48 8.09 -0.38
CA LEU A 175 -13.32 6.90 -0.45
C LEU A 175 -13.29 6.18 -1.82
N ARG A 176 -12.75 6.78 -2.87
CA ARG A 176 -12.49 6.08 -4.14
C ARG A 176 -11.31 5.13 -4.05
N GLU A 177 -10.38 5.40 -3.13
CA GLU A 177 -9.14 4.65 -2.95
C GLU A 177 -9.23 3.61 -1.83
N ASP A 178 -10.01 3.90 -0.75
CA ASP A 178 -10.13 3.02 0.41
C ASP A 178 -11.50 3.16 1.08
N ASP A 179 -11.92 2.16 1.83
CA ASP A 179 -13.15 2.17 2.63
C ASP A 179 -12.99 2.83 4.01
N LYS A 180 -11.80 3.33 4.31
CA LYS A 180 -11.48 4.05 5.54
C LYS A 180 -10.72 5.33 5.23
N VAL A 181 -11.18 6.42 5.83
CA VAL A 181 -10.60 7.77 5.69
C VAL A 181 -9.95 8.19 7.00
N VAL A 182 -8.78 8.80 6.90
CA VAL A 182 -8.07 9.42 8.02
C VAL A 182 -8.08 10.94 7.82
N PHE A 183 -8.39 11.65 8.88
CA PHE A 183 -8.39 13.11 8.96
C PHE A 183 -7.26 13.54 9.89
N GLU A 184 -6.45 14.48 9.45
CA GLU A 184 -5.32 15.01 10.25
C GLU A 184 -5.32 16.53 10.28
N GLU A 185 -4.89 17.11 11.41
CA GLU A 185 -4.67 18.54 11.50
C GLU A 185 -3.54 18.97 10.56
N PHE A 186 -3.64 20.20 10.06
CA PHE A 186 -2.53 20.80 9.32
C PHE A 186 -1.44 21.25 10.29
N ILE A 187 -0.21 20.90 9.99
CA ILE A 187 0.98 21.42 10.67
C ILE A 187 1.68 22.39 9.71
N ASP A 188 1.85 23.64 10.13
CA ASP A 188 2.66 24.61 9.41
C ASP A 188 4.13 24.42 9.77
N GLY A 189 4.86 23.73 8.90
CA GLY A 189 6.25 23.35 9.13
C GLY A 189 6.99 23.01 7.84
N GLN A 190 8.30 22.86 7.97
CA GLN A 190 9.14 22.40 6.87
C GLN A 190 8.99 20.88 6.72
N GLU A 191 8.62 20.43 5.53
CA GLU A 191 8.66 19.01 5.17
C GLU A 191 10.11 18.58 4.98
N VAL A 192 10.47 17.47 5.60
CA VAL A 192 11.83 16.89 5.51
C VAL A 192 11.71 15.38 5.28
N GLU A 193 12.58 14.86 4.43
CA GLU A 193 12.76 13.43 4.15
C GLU A 193 14.13 12.94 4.59
#